data_6dcd56ce6fdfecb66e3a551d80943539
#
_entry.id   6dcd56ce6fdfecb66e3a551d80943539
#
_cell.length_a   1.000
_cell.length_b   1.000
_cell.length_c   1.000
_cell.angle_alpha   90.00
_cell.angle_beta   90.00
_cell.angle_gamma   90.00
#
_symmetry.space_group_name_H-M   'P 1'
#
loop_
_entity.id
_entity.type
_entity.pdbx_description
1 polymer ?
#
loop_
_entity_poly.entity_id
_entity_poly.type
_entity_poly.pdbx_seq_one_letter_code
_entity_poly.pdbx_strand_id
1 'polypeptide(L)'
;DKLESARTTPEADDLQAIAAAMVEQGCKNLVMEVSSHAIDQGRIKGAKYEVVAFSNLTQDHLDYHLSMENYFQAKANLFASEYAKAAVINIDDSYGKKLLKQVKIPVVTVSRKDSTADWYLAKAEIKNGLYQVEIKSKSGESLSENFALLGDYNLDNLLLAVAIVNSAGLSLDKIAPTISKLQSVPGRLESINVGQKFTALVDYAHTPDAVERVIATVKSVTSGKIIGVLGCGGDRDASKRSL
;
A
#
# COMPACT_ATOMS: atom_id res chain seq x y z
N ASP A 1 -11.39 -12.89 15.04
CA ASP A 1 -12.76 -12.39 14.81
C ASP A 1 -12.71 -11.29 13.75
N LYS A 2 -13.76 -11.17 12.94
CA LYS A 2 -13.93 -10.09 11.96
C LYS A 2 -14.99 -9.14 12.50
N LEU A 3 -14.66 -7.85 12.53
CA LEU A 3 -15.61 -6.77 12.76
C LEU A 3 -15.93 -6.12 11.41
N GLU A 4 -17.21 -5.94 11.11
CA GLU A 4 -17.63 -5.15 9.97
C GLU A 4 -17.34 -3.66 10.25
N SER A 5 -16.70 -3.00 9.32
CA SER A 5 -16.47 -1.56 9.38
C SER A 5 -17.19 -0.88 8.22
N ALA A 6 -17.98 0.13 8.52
CA ALA A 6 -18.64 0.94 7.50
C ALA A 6 -17.67 1.82 6.68
N ARG A 7 -16.45 1.99 7.16
CA ARG A 7 -15.43 2.87 6.55
C ARG A 7 -14.03 2.27 6.68
N THR A 8 -13.17 2.55 5.73
CA THR A 8 -11.75 2.16 5.75
C THR A 8 -11.04 2.62 7.04
N THR A 9 -11.27 3.86 7.47
CA THR A 9 -10.78 4.40 8.74
C THR A 9 -12.00 4.69 9.62
N PRO A 10 -12.13 4.08 10.81
CA PRO A 10 -13.22 4.33 11.76
C PRO A 10 -13.33 5.80 12.21
N GLU A 11 -14.42 6.17 12.86
CA GLU A 11 -14.52 7.42 13.59
C GLU A 11 -13.57 7.44 14.79
N ALA A 12 -13.26 8.60 15.34
CA ALA A 12 -12.19 8.73 16.33
C ALA A 12 -12.47 7.94 17.62
N ASP A 13 -13.70 7.92 18.09
CA ASP A 13 -14.13 7.16 19.27
C ASP A 13 -14.14 5.65 18.98
N ASP A 14 -14.64 5.22 17.84
CA ASP A 14 -14.58 3.82 17.40
C ASP A 14 -13.15 3.31 17.28
N LEU A 15 -12.24 4.12 16.72
CA LEU A 15 -10.84 3.76 16.61
C LEU A 15 -10.20 3.50 17.98
N GLN A 16 -10.47 4.36 18.95
CA GLN A 16 -9.97 4.20 20.31
C GLN A 16 -10.58 2.97 21.00
N ALA A 17 -11.90 2.75 20.82
CA ALA A 17 -12.58 1.58 21.37
C ALA A 17 -12.06 0.26 20.76
N ILE A 18 -11.87 0.21 19.43
CA ILE A 18 -11.29 -0.95 18.74
C ILE A 18 -9.86 -1.21 19.23
N ALA A 19 -9.03 -0.17 19.33
CA ALA A 19 -7.67 -0.31 19.80
C ALA A 19 -7.61 -0.85 21.26
N ALA A 20 -8.48 -0.37 22.14
CA ALA A 20 -8.60 -0.85 23.51
C ALA A 20 -9.00 -2.32 23.56
N ALA A 21 -10.04 -2.71 22.81
CA ALA A 21 -10.49 -4.10 22.72
C ALA A 21 -9.39 -5.04 22.17
N MET A 22 -8.61 -4.58 21.17
CA MET A 22 -7.48 -5.33 20.65
C MET A 22 -6.38 -5.55 21.71
N VAL A 23 -6.10 -4.53 22.52
CA VAL A 23 -5.14 -4.65 23.66
C VAL A 23 -5.64 -5.67 24.68
N GLU A 24 -6.92 -5.63 25.05
CA GLU A 24 -7.53 -6.62 25.96
C GLU A 24 -7.45 -8.06 25.42
N GLN A 25 -7.53 -8.24 24.09
CA GLN A 25 -7.34 -9.53 23.43
C GLN A 25 -5.85 -9.91 23.26
N GLY A 26 -4.92 -9.13 23.78
CA GLY A 26 -3.49 -9.42 23.74
C GLY A 26 -2.78 -9.00 22.45
N CYS A 27 -3.43 -8.25 21.55
CA CYS A 27 -2.75 -7.71 20.37
C CYS A 27 -1.63 -6.76 20.77
N LYS A 28 -0.49 -6.89 20.11
CA LYS A 28 0.70 -6.07 20.37
C LYS A 28 0.90 -4.97 19.34
N ASN A 29 0.31 -5.13 18.17
CA ASN A 29 0.47 -4.21 17.07
C ASN A 29 -0.89 -3.97 16.38
N LEU A 30 -1.15 -2.72 16.00
CA LEU A 30 -2.24 -2.31 15.16
C LEU A 30 -1.66 -1.80 13.83
N VAL A 31 -2.13 -2.34 12.72
CA VAL A 31 -1.84 -1.86 11.37
C VAL A 31 -3.16 -1.43 10.74
N MET A 32 -3.20 -0.23 10.19
CA MET A 32 -4.42 0.31 9.59
C MET A 32 -4.15 1.17 8.37
N GLU A 33 -5.12 1.24 7.50
CA GLU A 33 -5.17 2.22 6.42
C GLU A 33 -5.78 3.52 6.93
N VAL A 34 -5.13 4.65 6.61
CA VAL A 34 -5.60 5.99 6.98
C VAL A 34 -5.99 6.74 5.71
N SER A 35 -7.29 6.94 5.51
CA SER A 35 -7.80 7.67 4.35
C SER A 35 -7.58 9.18 4.51
N SER A 36 -7.45 9.91 3.39
CA SER A 36 -7.32 11.37 3.40
C SER A 36 -8.52 12.07 4.03
N HIS A 37 -9.73 11.53 3.83
CA HIS A 37 -10.94 12.00 4.51
C HIS A 37 -10.83 11.87 6.04
N ALA A 38 -10.29 10.75 6.53
CA ALA A 38 -10.13 10.53 7.97
C ALA A 38 -9.14 11.50 8.60
N ILE A 39 -8.07 11.86 7.88
CA ILE A 39 -7.11 12.84 8.35
C ILE A 39 -7.78 14.22 8.41
N ASP A 40 -8.42 14.64 7.31
CA ASP A 40 -9.06 15.93 7.19
C ASP A 40 -10.20 16.12 8.20
N GLN A 41 -10.99 15.07 8.43
CA GLN A 41 -12.11 15.06 9.39
C GLN A 41 -11.66 14.81 10.83
N GLY A 42 -10.36 14.65 11.08
CA GLY A 42 -9.81 14.49 12.44
C GLY A 42 -10.12 13.15 13.10
N ARG A 43 -10.47 12.10 12.33
CA ARG A 43 -10.80 10.77 12.86
C ARG A 43 -9.62 10.06 13.53
N ILE A 44 -8.40 10.49 13.25
CA ILE A 44 -7.17 9.97 13.84
C ILE A 44 -6.66 10.80 15.01
N LYS A 45 -7.39 11.83 15.44
CA LYS A 45 -6.99 12.65 16.58
C LYS A 45 -6.85 11.80 17.84
N GLY A 46 -5.78 12.06 18.60
CA GLY A 46 -5.43 11.29 19.80
C GLY A 46 -4.66 9.98 19.54
N ALA A 47 -4.57 9.52 18.28
CA ALA A 47 -3.69 8.41 17.92
C ALA A 47 -2.27 8.91 17.60
N LYS A 48 -1.24 8.17 18.06
CA LYS A 48 0.15 8.40 17.69
C LYS A 48 0.77 7.11 17.16
N TYR A 49 1.21 7.15 15.90
CA TYR A 49 1.74 5.99 15.21
C TYR A 49 3.25 5.90 15.39
N GLU A 50 3.74 4.67 15.53
CA GLU A 50 5.18 4.39 15.55
C GLU A 50 5.81 4.72 14.18
N VAL A 51 5.16 4.25 13.12
CA VAL A 51 5.58 4.48 11.73
C VAL A 51 4.35 4.78 10.88
N VAL A 52 4.42 5.84 10.07
CA VAL A 52 3.44 6.13 9.01
C VAL A 52 4.09 5.93 7.65
N ALA A 53 3.31 5.59 6.64
CA ALA A 53 3.86 5.30 5.32
C ALA A 53 3.10 6.00 4.19
N PHE A 54 3.84 6.39 3.16
CA PHE A 54 3.31 6.93 1.92
C PHE A 54 3.70 6.03 0.74
N SER A 55 2.70 5.43 0.10
CA SER A 55 2.90 4.56 -1.06
C SER A 55 2.96 5.34 -2.36
N ASN A 56 1.88 6.00 -2.71
CA ASN A 56 1.73 6.82 -3.92
C ASN A 56 0.50 7.74 -3.81
N LEU A 57 0.36 8.66 -4.77
CA LEU A 57 -0.82 9.49 -4.93
C LEU A 57 -1.16 9.63 -6.41
N THR A 58 -2.31 9.10 -6.79
CA THR A 58 -2.91 9.26 -8.11
C THR A 58 -4.28 9.93 -8.00
N GLN A 59 -4.84 10.37 -9.11
CA GLN A 59 -6.10 11.08 -9.13
C GLN A 59 -7.24 10.23 -8.55
N ASP A 60 -7.78 10.68 -7.43
CA ASP A 60 -9.00 10.19 -6.80
C ASP A 60 -9.56 11.25 -5.85
N HIS A 61 -10.81 11.08 -5.41
CA HIS A 61 -11.43 11.93 -4.39
C HIS A 61 -11.43 13.45 -4.67
N LEU A 62 -11.39 13.86 -5.96
CA LEU A 62 -11.43 15.27 -6.33
C LEU A 62 -12.81 15.89 -6.14
N ASP A 63 -13.85 15.09 -6.04
CA ASP A 63 -15.19 15.48 -5.58
C ASP A 63 -15.16 16.06 -4.16
N TYR A 64 -14.28 15.57 -3.30
CA TYR A 64 -14.09 16.04 -1.92
C TYR A 64 -12.96 17.08 -1.81
N HIS A 65 -11.77 16.75 -2.30
CA HIS A 65 -10.58 17.60 -2.12
C HIS A 65 -10.45 18.73 -3.12
N LEU A 66 -11.24 18.75 -4.20
CA LEU A 66 -11.30 19.77 -5.25
C LEU A 66 -10.04 19.87 -6.12
N SER A 67 -8.87 19.51 -5.62
CA SER A 67 -7.61 19.52 -6.37
C SER A 67 -6.64 18.46 -5.86
N MET A 68 -5.71 18.03 -6.72
CA MET A 68 -4.62 17.12 -6.33
C MET A 68 -3.73 17.73 -5.25
N GLU A 69 -3.57 19.05 -5.23
CA GLU A 69 -2.78 19.73 -4.20
C GLU A 69 -3.45 19.61 -2.83
N ASN A 70 -4.73 19.89 -2.73
CA ASN A 70 -5.48 19.75 -1.47
C ASN A 70 -5.50 18.28 -1.01
N TYR A 71 -5.68 17.34 -1.95
CA TYR A 71 -5.63 15.92 -1.67
C TYR A 71 -4.27 15.50 -1.10
N PHE A 72 -3.19 15.98 -1.70
CA PHE A 72 -1.84 15.77 -1.20
C PHE A 72 -1.63 16.36 0.19
N GLN A 73 -2.04 17.62 0.41
CA GLN A 73 -1.88 18.28 1.71
C GLN A 73 -2.66 17.57 2.82
N ALA A 74 -3.89 17.11 2.53
CA ALA A 74 -4.66 16.31 3.47
C ALA A 74 -3.89 15.06 3.92
N LYS A 75 -3.28 14.30 2.96
CA LYS A 75 -2.44 13.14 3.28
C LYS A 75 -1.14 13.53 4.01
N ALA A 76 -0.51 14.64 3.63
CA ALA A 76 0.75 15.09 4.23
C ALA A 76 0.61 15.40 5.73
N ASN A 77 -0.57 15.81 6.19
CA ASN A 77 -0.83 16.08 7.61
C ASN A 77 -0.57 14.86 8.52
N LEU A 78 -0.72 13.62 8.01
CA LEU A 78 -0.42 12.43 8.79
C LEU A 78 1.07 12.35 9.20
N PHE A 79 1.95 13.01 8.46
CA PHE A 79 3.40 12.96 8.64
C PHE A 79 3.92 14.05 9.61
N ALA A 80 3.03 14.70 10.33
CA ALA A 80 3.38 15.63 11.38
C ALA A 80 3.82 14.89 12.66
N SER A 81 4.71 15.50 13.45
CA SER A 81 5.19 14.92 14.72
C SER A 81 4.10 14.70 15.76
N GLU A 82 2.95 15.33 15.59
CA GLU A 82 1.75 15.09 16.38
C GLU A 82 1.24 13.66 16.21
N TYR A 83 1.24 13.15 14.96
CA TYR A 83 0.68 11.85 14.63
C TYR A 83 1.71 10.73 14.53
N ALA A 84 2.97 11.04 14.20
CA ALA A 84 3.93 10.00 13.86
C ALA A 84 5.32 10.24 14.51
N LYS A 85 6.01 9.13 14.84
CA LYS A 85 7.40 9.15 15.30
C LYS A 85 8.38 9.04 14.15
N ALA A 86 8.05 8.25 13.14
CA ALA A 86 8.86 8.04 11.94
C ALA A 86 7.98 7.85 10.69
N ALA A 87 8.56 8.02 9.52
CA ALA A 87 7.89 7.85 8.25
C ALA A 87 8.67 6.93 7.30
N VAL A 88 7.95 6.17 6.47
CA VAL A 88 8.49 5.47 5.31
C VAL A 88 7.86 6.06 4.05
N ILE A 89 8.66 6.51 3.10
CA ILE A 89 8.18 7.24 1.92
C ILE A 89 8.71 6.59 0.64
N ASN A 90 7.79 6.20 -0.24
CA ASN A 90 8.13 5.78 -1.60
C ASN A 90 8.51 7.01 -2.44
N ILE A 91 9.78 7.07 -2.86
CA ILE A 91 10.31 8.17 -3.65
C ILE A 91 10.25 7.92 -5.16
N ASP A 92 9.71 6.81 -5.62
CA ASP A 92 9.41 6.62 -7.04
C ASP A 92 8.20 7.46 -7.48
N ASP A 93 7.31 7.76 -6.53
CA ASP A 93 6.17 8.65 -6.72
C ASP A 93 6.57 10.13 -6.59
N SER A 94 6.05 10.98 -7.46
CA SER A 94 6.37 12.42 -7.48
C SER A 94 5.89 13.15 -6.22
N TYR A 95 4.74 12.76 -5.68
CA TYR A 95 4.22 13.29 -4.43
C TYR A 95 4.99 12.75 -3.21
N GLY A 96 5.55 11.53 -3.29
CA GLY A 96 6.49 11.02 -2.30
C GLY A 96 7.75 11.89 -2.23
N LYS A 97 8.33 12.25 -3.39
CA LYS A 97 9.46 13.21 -3.45
C LYS A 97 9.08 14.60 -2.92
N LYS A 98 7.86 15.05 -3.16
CA LYS A 98 7.35 16.32 -2.64
C LYS A 98 7.17 16.25 -1.13
N LEU A 99 6.60 15.16 -0.60
CA LEU A 99 6.40 14.92 0.81
C LEU A 99 7.72 14.91 1.58
N LEU A 100 8.75 14.24 1.03
CA LEU A 100 10.09 14.16 1.62
C LEU A 100 10.69 15.53 1.94
N LYS A 101 10.37 16.57 1.15
CA LYS A 101 10.85 17.94 1.36
C LYS A 101 10.13 18.68 2.50
N GLN A 102 8.98 18.17 2.94
CA GLN A 102 8.12 18.83 3.95
C GLN A 102 8.16 18.15 5.31
N VAL A 103 8.43 16.84 5.35
CA VAL A 103 8.42 16.03 6.56
C VAL A 103 9.59 16.42 7.47
N LYS A 104 9.29 16.57 8.78
CA LYS A 104 10.27 16.96 9.81
C LYS A 104 10.60 15.84 10.80
N ILE A 105 9.87 14.73 10.77
CA ILE A 105 10.17 13.53 11.55
C ILE A 105 11.22 12.67 10.82
N PRO A 106 11.89 11.71 11.47
CA PRO A 106 12.77 10.77 10.83
C PRO A 106 12.11 10.07 9.65
N VAL A 107 12.79 10.00 8.50
CA VAL A 107 12.27 9.40 7.27
C VAL A 107 13.19 8.28 6.81
N VAL A 108 12.59 7.16 6.42
CA VAL A 108 13.21 6.08 5.66
C VAL A 108 12.61 6.11 4.25
N THR A 109 13.46 6.21 3.25
CA THR A 109 13.05 6.25 1.83
C THR A 109 13.05 4.85 1.23
N VAL A 110 12.09 4.57 0.36
CA VAL A 110 12.05 3.33 -0.42
C VAL A 110 11.96 3.62 -1.91
N SER A 111 12.63 2.79 -2.74
CA SER A 111 12.55 2.91 -4.19
C SER A 111 12.83 1.57 -4.90
N ARG A 112 12.10 1.29 -5.97
CA ARG A 112 12.44 0.21 -6.91
C ARG A 112 13.44 0.65 -7.98
N LYS A 113 13.60 1.97 -8.19
CA LYS A 113 14.30 2.56 -9.32
C LYS A 113 15.63 3.23 -8.92
N ASP A 114 15.74 3.62 -7.65
CA ASP A 114 16.88 4.39 -7.13
C ASP A 114 17.57 3.64 -5.99
N SER A 115 18.76 3.10 -6.28
CA SER A 115 19.58 2.38 -5.30
C SER A 115 20.21 3.27 -4.23
N THR A 116 20.01 4.58 -4.29
CA THR A 116 20.45 5.53 -3.26
C THR A 116 19.42 5.71 -2.15
N ALA A 117 18.20 5.18 -2.32
CA ALA A 117 17.18 5.11 -1.27
C ALA A 117 17.65 4.27 -0.07
N ASP A 118 17.10 4.52 1.11
CA ASP A 118 17.48 3.77 2.32
C ASP A 118 17.17 2.28 2.18
N TRP A 119 16.05 1.94 1.51
CA TRP A 119 15.74 0.59 1.07
C TRP A 119 15.39 0.57 -0.41
N TYR A 120 15.93 -0.39 -1.16
CA TYR A 120 15.66 -0.50 -2.59
C TYR A 120 15.55 -1.96 -3.05
N LEU A 121 14.80 -2.15 -4.14
CA LEU A 121 14.67 -3.44 -4.80
C LEU A 121 15.88 -3.64 -5.73
N ALA A 122 16.83 -4.45 -5.30
CA ALA A 122 18.04 -4.72 -6.08
C ALA A 122 17.77 -5.69 -7.23
N LYS A 123 16.80 -6.61 -7.07
CA LYS A 123 16.44 -7.61 -8.07
C LYS A 123 14.99 -8.03 -7.91
N ALA A 124 14.31 -8.25 -9.06
CA ALA A 124 13.03 -8.96 -9.14
C ALA A 124 12.96 -9.71 -10.46
N GLU A 125 12.99 -11.02 -10.41
CA GLU A 125 12.89 -11.90 -11.58
C GLU A 125 11.78 -12.90 -11.37
N ILE A 126 10.97 -13.14 -12.41
CA ILE A 126 9.91 -14.17 -12.36
C ILE A 126 10.54 -15.52 -12.73
N LYS A 127 10.44 -16.49 -11.81
CA LYS A 127 10.81 -17.89 -12.03
C LYS A 127 9.69 -18.79 -11.52
N ASN A 128 9.24 -19.70 -12.33
CA ASN A 128 8.17 -20.64 -11.98
C ASN A 128 6.91 -19.96 -11.42
N GLY A 129 6.54 -18.78 -11.96
CA GLY A 129 5.34 -18.03 -11.56
C GLY A 129 5.47 -17.24 -10.25
N LEU A 130 6.66 -17.18 -9.65
CA LEU A 130 6.97 -16.41 -8.45
C LEU A 130 8.04 -15.36 -8.76
N TYR A 131 8.01 -14.23 -8.10
CA TYR A 131 9.16 -13.34 -8.07
C TYR A 131 10.26 -13.94 -7.18
N GLN A 132 11.50 -13.91 -7.66
CA GLN A 132 12.69 -13.96 -6.81
C GLN A 132 13.13 -12.53 -6.57
N VAL A 133 12.96 -12.04 -5.36
CA VAL A 133 13.28 -10.67 -4.98
C VAL A 133 14.55 -10.59 -4.17
N GLU A 134 15.33 -9.54 -4.40
CA GLU A 134 16.43 -9.13 -3.53
C GLU A 134 16.21 -7.68 -3.11
N ILE A 135 16.03 -7.46 -1.82
CA ILE A 135 15.84 -6.14 -1.22
C ILE A 135 17.10 -5.81 -0.41
N LYS A 136 17.63 -4.62 -0.61
CA LYS A 136 18.83 -4.13 0.06
C LYS A 136 18.59 -2.82 0.77
N SER A 137 19.28 -2.64 1.90
CA SER A 137 19.37 -1.34 2.55
C SER A 137 20.67 -0.63 2.17
N LYS A 138 20.66 0.68 2.26
CA LYS A 138 21.84 1.53 2.12
C LYS A 138 22.91 1.24 3.18
N SER A 139 22.52 0.71 4.35
CA SER A 139 23.41 0.29 5.42
C SER A 139 24.09 -1.07 5.16
N GLY A 140 23.77 -1.76 4.06
CA GLY A 140 24.38 -3.01 3.65
C GLY A 140 23.63 -4.26 4.07
N GLU A 141 22.48 -4.13 4.73
CA GLU A 141 21.60 -5.26 5.01
C GLU A 141 20.90 -5.73 3.72
N SER A 142 20.60 -7.02 3.62
CA SER A 142 19.91 -7.58 2.47
C SER A 142 19.03 -8.77 2.86
N LEU A 143 17.97 -8.98 2.10
CA LEU A 143 17.16 -10.19 2.12
C LEU A 143 16.88 -10.66 0.70
N SER A 144 16.75 -11.98 0.52
CA SER A 144 16.40 -12.61 -0.76
C SER A 144 15.34 -13.67 -0.50
N GLU A 145 14.18 -13.54 -1.16
CA GLU A 145 13.03 -14.41 -0.94
C GLU A 145 12.21 -14.63 -2.20
N ASN A 146 11.38 -15.68 -2.18
CA ASN A 146 10.34 -15.87 -3.16
C ASN A 146 9.09 -15.08 -2.75
N PHE A 147 8.47 -14.40 -3.71
CA PHE A 147 7.28 -13.58 -3.50
C PHE A 147 6.19 -13.92 -4.51
N ALA A 148 5.01 -14.28 -4.02
CA ALA A 148 3.94 -14.87 -4.83
C ALA A 148 3.02 -13.83 -5.47
N LEU A 149 2.94 -12.60 -4.95
CA LEU A 149 2.02 -11.59 -5.45
C LEU A 149 2.60 -10.92 -6.69
N LEU A 150 1.99 -11.16 -7.83
CA LEU A 150 2.44 -10.62 -9.12
C LEU A 150 2.06 -9.14 -9.27
N GLY A 151 2.82 -8.46 -10.11
CA GLY A 151 2.62 -7.06 -10.47
C GLY A 151 3.59 -6.10 -9.77
N ASP A 152 4.02 -5.12 -10.53
CA ASP A 152 4.98 -4.11 -10.09
C ASP A 152 4.55 -3.36 -8.85
N TYR A 153 3.25 -3.05 -8.73
CA TYR A 153 2.70 -2.40 -7.53
C TYR A 153 2.81 -3.28 -6.28
N ASN A 154 2.79 -4.62 -6.41
CA ASN A 154 3.01 -5.51 -5.28
C ASN A 154 4.48 -5.55 -4.86
N LEU A 155 5.41 -5.33 -5.79
CA LEU A 155 6.82 -5.13 -5.44
C LEU A 155 7.03 -3.81 -4.69
N ASP A 156 6.33 -2.73 -5.08
CA ASP A 156 6.31 -1.46 -4.33
C ASP A 156 5.74 -1.67 -2.92
N ASN A 157 4.63 -2.39 -2.82
CA ASN A 157 3.98 -2.69 -1.54
C ASN A 157 4.87 -3.55 -0.64
N LEU A 158 5.53 -4.59 -1.20
CA LEU A 158 6.46 -5.43 -0.45
C LEU A 158 7.62 -4.61 0.11
N LEU A 159 8.27 -3.81 -0.73
CA LEU A 159 9.39 -2.97 -0.33
C LEU A 159 8.99 -2.00 0.78
N LEU A 160 7.83 -1.36 0.62
CA LEU A 160 7.27 -0.45 1.63
C LEU A 160 6.98 -1.20 2.94
N ALA A 161 6.36 -2.38 2.87
CA ALA A 161 6.04 -3.19 4.05
C ALA A 161 7.30 -3.64 4.80
N VAL A 162 8.34 -4.10 4.10
CA VAL A 162 9.64 -4.45 4.70
C VAL A 162 10.23 -3.27 5.45
N ALA A 163 10.27 -2.10 4.82
CA ALA A 163 10.79 -0.89 5.44
C ALA A 163 9.98 -0.43 6.66
N ILE A 164 8.64 -0.52 6.61
CA ILE A 164 7.75 -0.18 7.74
C ILE A 164 8.03 -1.07 8.94
N VAL A 165 8.00 -2.40 8.75
CA VAL A 165 8.14 -3.32 9.89
C VAL A 165 9.57 -3.33 10.44
N ASN A 166 10.59 -3.09 9.59
CA ASN A 166 11.96 -2.89 10.04
C ASN A 166 12.09 -1.59 10.84
N SER A 167 11.50 -0.49 10.37
CA SER A 167 11.46 0.79 11.10
C SER A 167 10.71 0.68 12.44
N ALA A 168 9.78 -0.26 12.55
CA ALA A 168 9.08 -0.58 13.80
C ALA A 168 9.88 -1.53 14.72
N GLY A 169 11.12 -1.88 14.36
CA GLY A 169 12.05 -2.64 15.19
C GLY A 169 12.10 -4.15 14.91
N LEU A 170 11.48 -4.65 13.84
CA LEU A 170 11.65 -6.05 13.44
C LEU A 170 12.95 -6.22 12.63
N SER A 171 13.74 -7.22 13.00
CA SER A 171 14.95 -7.57 12.27
C SER A 171 14.64 -8.37 10.99
N LEU A 172 15.55 -8.30 10.01
CA LEU A 172 15.34 -8.95 8.70
C LEU A 172 15.22 -10.46 8.77
N ASP A 173 15.91 -11.12 9.68
CA ASP A 173 15.79 -12.55 9.93
C ASP A 173 14.38 -12.98 10.35
N LYS A 174 13.60 -12.10 10.95
CA LYS A 174 12.19 -12.32 11.28
C LYS A 174 11.25 -11.95 10.12
N ILE A 175 11.61 -10.95 9.31
CA ILE A 175 10.80 -10.46 8.19
C ILE A 175 10.91 -11.44 7.01
N ALA A 176 12.11 -11.81 6.59
CA ALA A 176 12.36 -12.57 5.37
C ALA A 176 11.51 -13.87 5.28
N PRO A 177 11.45 -14.75 6.30
CA PRO A 177 10.69 -15.99 6.19
C PRO A 177 9.17 -15.81 6.08
N THR A 178 8.67 -14.59 6.27
CA THR A 178 7.23 -14.28 6.14
C THR A 178 6.84 -13.94 4.72
N ILE A 179 7.78 -13.46 3.89
CA ILE A 179 7.52 -12.95 2.53
C ILE A 179 6.94 -14.05 1.64
N SER A 180 7.53 -15.27 1.68
CA SER A 180 7.07 -16.40 0.88
C SER A 180 5.69 -16.95 1.31
N LYS A 181 5.20 -16.55 2.49
CA LYS A 181 3.90 -16.93 3.04
C LYS A 181 2.80 -15.91 2.77
N LEU A 182 3.13 -14.77 2.18
CA LEU A 182 2.15 -13.75 1.85
C LEU A 182 1.17 -14.27 0.81
N GLN A 183 -0.10 -14.07 1.07
CA GLN A 183 -1.21 -14.44 0.20
C GLN A 183 -1.88 -13.19 -0.36
N SER A 184 -2.55 -13.33 -1.50
CA SER A 184 -3.35 -12.24 -2.05
C SER A 184 -4.47 -11.85 -1.08
N VAL A 185 -4.71 -10.56 -0.98
CA VAL A 185 -5.87 -10.04 -0.27
C VAL A 185 -7.10 -10.25 -1.16
N PRO A 186 -8.26 -10.67 -0.61
CA PRO A 186 -9.50 -10.77 -1.38
C PRO A 186 -9.76 -9.49 -2.20
N GLY A 187 -10.11 -9.66 -3.48
CA GLY A 187 -10.31 -8.54 -4.41
C GLY A 187 -9.05 -7.78 -4.83
N ARG A 188 -7.84 -8.32 -4.64
CA ARG A 188 -6.58 -7.72 -5.09
C ARG A 188 -5.83 -8.71 -5.99
N LEU A 189 -6.11 -8.70 -7.30
CA LEU A 189 -5.71 -9.74 -8.26
C LEU A 189 -5.96 -11.14 -7.72
N GLU A 190 -7.07 -11.30 -7.03
CA GLU A 190 -7.48 -12.56 -6.43
C GLU A 190 -7.78 -13.57 -7.54
N SER A 191 -7.05 -14.68 -7.54
CA SER A 191 -7.29 -15.76 -8.49
C SER A 191 -8.43 -16.65 -8.00
N ILE A 192 -9.49 -16.73 -8.80
CA ILE A 192 -10.63 -17.61 -8.55
C ILE A 192 -10.45 -18.89 -9.35
N ASN A 193 -10.35 -20.00 -8.66
CA ASN A 193 -10.22 -21.33 -9.29
C ASN A 193 -11.30 -22.27 -8.78
N VAL A 194 -12.25 -22.59 -9.63
CA VAL A 194 -13.35 -23.54 -9.39
C VAL A 194 -13.33 -24.68 -10.44
N GLY A 195 -12.17 -24.94 -11.08
CA GLY A 195 -11.99 -26.00 -12.06
C GLY A 195 -12.19 -25.54 -13.52
N GLN A 196 -12.39 -24.25 -13.79
CA GLN A 196 -12.48 -23.70 -15.13
C GLN A 196 -11.10 -23.76 -15.86
N LYS A 197 -11.15 -23.79 -17.22
CA LYS A 197 -9.95 -23.86 -18.07
C LYS A 197 -9.30 -22.50 -18.38
N PHE A 198 -9.75 -21.44 -17.77
CA PHE A 198 -9.24 -20.08 -17.94
C PHE A 198 -8.91 -19.48 -16.57
N THR A 199 -8.01 -18.52 -16.54
CA THR A 199 -7.71 -17.74 -15.34
C THR A 199 -8.80 -16.70 -15.13
N ALA A 200 -9.45 -16.71 -13.96
CA ALA A 200 -10.37 -15.68 -13.53
C ALA A 200 -9.68 -14.88 -12.40
N LEU A 201 -9.67 -13.55 -12.53
CA LEU A 201 -9.08 -12.66 -11.55
C LEU A 201 -10.11 -11.64 -11.09
N VAL A 202 -10.15 -11.35 -9.80
CA VAL A 202 -10.97 -10.29 -9.22
C VAL A 202 -10.06 -9.22 -8.65
N ASP A 203 -10.32 -7.97 -9.02
CA ASP A 203 -9.58 -6.81 -8.52
C ASP A 203 -10.52 -5.66 -8.17
N TYR A 204 -10.10 -4.83 -7.24
CA TYR A 204 -10.85 -3.65 -6.80
C TYR A 204 -10.52 -2.39 -7.61
N ALA A 205 -9.71 -2.50 -8.65
CA ALA A 205 -9.32 -1.38 -9.50
C ALA A 205 -10.56 -0.65 -10.06
N HIS A 206 -10.69 0.62 -9.75
CA HIS A 206 -11.81 1.47 -10.17
C HIS A 206 -11.36 2.88 -10.60
N THR A 207 -10.05 3.13 -10.60
CA THR A 207 -9.47 4.35 -11.17
C THR A 207 -8.75 4.01 -12.47
N PRO A 208 -8.62 4.93 -13.44
CA PRO A 208 -7.94 4.68 -14.71
C PRO A 208 -6.53 4.11 -14.53
N ASP A 209 -5.70 4.72 -13.68
CA ASP A 209 -4.34 4.24 -13.37
C ASP A 209 -4.35 2.81 -12.78
N ALA A 210 -5.26 2.52 -11.85
CA ALA A 210 -5.35 1.19 -11.25
C ALA A 210 -5.75 0.12 -12.28
N VAL A 211 -6.72 0.41 -13.15
CA VAL A 211 -7.16 -0.50 -14.22
C VAL A 211 -6.02 -0.74 -15.23
N GLU A 212 -5.30 0.31 -15.62
CA GLU A 212 -4.15 0.19 -16.52
C GLU A 212 -3.06 -0.70 -15.92
N ARG A 213 -2.71 -0.52 -14.65
CA ARG A 213 -1.72 -1.35 -13.93
C ARG A 213 -2.14 -2.81 -13.84
N VAL A 214 -3.41 -3.08 -13.54
CA VAL A 214 -3.93 -4.46 -13.50
C VAL A 214 -3.82 -5.10 -14.87
N ILE A 215 -4.25 -4.43 -15.95
CA ILE A 215 -4.15 -4.94 -17.32
C ILE A 215 -2.69 -5.17 -17.70
N ALA A 216 -1.79 -4.26 -17.41
CA ALA A 216 -0.35 -4.40 -17.67
C ALA A 216 0.22 -5.62 -16.94
N THR A 217 -0.13 -5.81 -15.67
CA THR A 217 0.27 -6.99 -14.88
C THR A 217 -0.22 -8.28 -15.50
N VAL A 218 -1.50 -8.36 -15.87
CA VAL A 218 -2.06 -9.56 -16.50
C VAL A 218 -1.39 -9.84 -17.86
N LYS A 219 -1.11 -8.79 -18.65
CA LYS A 219 -0.37 -8.91 -19.91
C LYS A 219 1.03 -9.47 -19.75
N SER A 220 1.72 -9.16 -18.65
CA SER A 220 3.10 -9.63 -18.41
C SER A 220 3.17 -11.13 -18.08
N VAL A 221 2.06 -11.75 -17.68
CA VAL A 221 2.00 -13.16 -17.23
C VAL A 221 1.14 -14.05 -18.11
N THR A 222 0.51 -13.52 -19.17
CA THR A 222 -0.29 -14.29 -20.12
C THR A 222 -0.04 -13.87 -21.56
N SER A 223 0.01 -14.86 -22.46
CA SER A 223 -0.02 -14.65 -23.92
C SER A 223 -1.43 -14.79 -24.50
N GLY A 224 -2.41 -15.18 -23.69
CA GLY A 224 -3.77 -15.41 -24.10
C GLY A 224 -4.61 -14.13 -24.25
N LYS A 225 -5.84 -14.28 -24.71
CA LYS A 225 -6.81 -13.18 -24.78
C LYS A 225 -7.21 -12.72 -23.39
N ILE A 226 -7.16 -11.42 -23.15
CA ILE A 226 -7.65 -10.80 -21.92
C ILE A 226 -9.05 -10.26 -22.18
N ILE A 227 -9.97 -10.55 -21.26
CA ILE A 227 -11.34 -10.03 -21.26
C ILE A 227 -11.53 -9.28 -19.95
N GLY A 228 -11.71 -7.96 -20.05
CA GLY A 228 -12.01 -7.10 -18.89
C GLY A 228 -13.52 -6.94 -18.73
N VAL A 229 -14.01 -7.08 -17.52
CA VAL A 229 -15.38 -6.72 -17.13
C VAL A 229 -15.26 -5.61 -16.08
N LEU A 230 -15.70 -4.42 -16.45
CA LEU A 230 -15.54 -3.22 -15.61
C LEU A 230 -16.89 -2.50 -15.46
N GLY A 231 -17.19 -2.06 -14.23
CA GLY A 231 -18.32 -1.21 -13.93
C GLY A 231 -17.89 0.11 -13.28
N CYS A 232 -18.65 1.18 -13.51
CA CYS A 232 -18.44 2.47 -12.84
C CYS A 232 -19.65 2.80 -11.96
N GLY A 233 -19.38 3.21 -10.72
CA GLY A 233 -20.42 3.67 -9.80
C GLY A 233 -21.12 4.94 -10.31
N GLY A 234 -22.47 5.02 -10.14
CA GLY A 234 -23.31 6.07 -10.73
C GLY A 234 -23.02 7.48 -10.20
N ASP A 235 -22.81 7.61 -8.89
CA ASP A 235 -22.78 8.90 -8.18
C ASP A 235 -21.34 9.36 -7.82
N ARG A 236 -20.34 8.82 -8.52
CA ARG A 236 -18.94 9.20 -8.39
C ARG A 236 -18.46 10.01 -9.58
N ASP A 237 -17.22 10.48 -9.54
CA ASP A 237 -16.58 11.28 -10.58
C ASP A 237 -16.84 10.71 -12.00
N ALA A 238 -17.74 11.35 -12.73
CA ALA A 238 -18.15 10.94 -14.07
C ALA A 238 -17.03 11.12 -15.11
N SER A 239 -16.03 11.96 -14.86
CA SER A 239 -14.92 12.22 -15.79
C SER A 239 -14.01 10.99 -16.00
N LYS A 240 -14.02 10.04 -15.06
CA LYS A 240 -13.28 8.78 -15.17
C LYS A 240 -13.84 7.80 -16.20
N ARG A 241 -15.10 7.99 -16.65
CA ARG A 241 -15.79 7.00 -17.50
C ARG A 241 -15.32 6.99 -18.94
N SER A 242 -14.71 8.06 -19.39
CA SER A 242 -14.20 8.22 -20.76
C SER A 242 -12.72 7.90 -20.90
N LEU A 243 -12.04 7.65 -19.82
CA LEU A 243 -10.64 7.27 -19.77
C LEU A 243 -10.48 5.74 -19.76
#